data_5c1f6de58d50c149068f2fd8967fd5ad
#
_entry.id   5c1f6de58d50c149068f2fd8967fd5ad
#
_cell.length_a   1.000
_cell.length_b   1.000
_cell.length_c   1.000
_cell.angle_alpha   90.00
_cell.angle_beta   90.00
_cell.angle_gamma   90.00
#
_symmetry.space_group_name_H-M   'P 1'
#
loop_
_entity.id
_entity.type
_entity.pdbx_description
1 polymer ?
#
loop_
_entity_poly.entity_id
_entity_poly.type
_entity_poly.pdbx_seq_one_letter_code
_entity_poly.pdbx_strand_id
1 'polypeptide(L)'
;MKVESDYWARYYEVTVERPAWETVRFAIARFQAEDEELALHGLKRRPHPDRLAVDLGCGAGRDARQLLRARWRVIAIDREPAALQTLAAAAGPALGARLETRVDDLATVQLPPCDLVNASLCLPFLAPEAYAATWRRIVSAIRPGGRFSAMLFGDHDESAADPTMTCLPPERVEADFVGFEIEDWHVKEEDSQTALGEPRHLHLIEVVARKVG
;
A
#
# COMPACT_ATOMS: atom_id res chain seq x y z
N MET A 1 -20.87 0.92 3.39
CA MET A 1 -21.27 2.01 2.47
C MET A 1 -20.79 1.62 1.05
N LYS A 2 -21.72 1.41 0.08
CA LYS A 2 -21.30 1.36 -1.33
C LYS A 2 -20.82 2.75 -1.69
N VAL A 3 -19.52 2.95 -1.67
CA VAL A 3 -18.92 4.19 -2.13
C VAL A 3 -19.16 4.25 -3.63
N GLU A 4 -19.96 5.22 -4.06
CA GLU A 4 -20.32 5.39 -5.46
C GLU A 4 -19.09 5.71 -6.31
N SER A 5 -19.10 5.31 -7.58
CA SER A 5 -17.99 5.57 -8.53
C SER A 5 -17.60 7.06 -8.57
N ASP A 6 -18.57 7.96 -8.42
CA ASP A 6 -18.37 9.41 -8.40
C ASP A 6 -17.56 9.89 -7.18
N TYR A 7 -17.66 9.21 -6.03
CA TYR A 7 -16.84 9.53 -4.86
C TYR A 7 -15.36 9.29 -5.15
N TRP A 8 -15.03 8.13 -5.69
CA TRP A 8 -13.65 7.79 -5.99
C TRP A 8 -13.04 8.71 -7.06
N ALA A 9 -13.83 9.07 -8.10
CA ALA A 9 -13.38 10.01 -9.12
C ALA A 9 -12.98 11.36 -8.48
N ARG A 10 -13.83 11.94 -7.64
CA ARG A 10 -13.57 13.19 -6.91
C ARG A 10 -12.38 13.04 -5.93
N TYR A 11 -12.29 11.92 -5.23
CA TYR A 11 -11.18 11.64 -4.32
C TYR A 11 -9.84 11.64 -5.07
N TYR A 12 -9.77 11.00 -6.23
CA TYR A 12 -8.54 10.94 -7.02
C TYR A 12 -8.15 12.33 -7.57
N GLU A 13 -9.10 13.14 -7.99
CA GLU A 13 -8.83 14.52 -8.44
C GLU A 13 -8.10 15.35 -7.38
N VAL A 14 -8.53 15.27 -6.13
CA VAL A 14 -7.95 16.07 -5.03
C VAL A 14 -6.71 15.44 -4.38
N THR A 15 -6.44 14.17 -4.66
CA THR A 15 -5.31 13.45 -4.03
C THR A 15 -4.17 13.13 -4.98
N VAL A 16 -4.36 13.21 -6.29
CA VAL A 16 -3.37 12.82 -7.30
C VAL A 16 -2.03 13.54 -7.14
N GLU A 17 -2.03 14.83 -6.79
CA GLU A 17 -0.80 15.61 -6.60
C GLU A 17 -0.24 15.57 -5.17
N ARG A 18 -0.91 14.88 -4.23
CA ARG A 18 -0.37 14.76 -2.88
C ARG A 18 0.92 13.93 -2.87
N PRO A 19 1.86 14.19 -1.97
CA PRO A 19 3.06 13.36 -1.81
C PRO A 19 2.66 11.95 -1.39
N ALA A 20 3.47 10.95 -1.76
CA ALA A 20 3.29 9.56 -1.31
C ALA A 20 3.22 9.48 0.22
N TRP A 21 2.53 8.47 0.73
CA TRP A 21 2.42 8.24 2.15
C TRP A 21 3.78 7.96 2.80
N GLU A 22 3.91 8.33 4.09
CA GLU A 22 5.15 8.12 4.84
C GLU A 22 5.56 6.66 4.87
N THR A 23 4.62 5.75 5.03
CA THR A 23 4.88 4.31 5.09
C THR A 23 5.62 3.81 3.84
N VAL A 24 5.18 4.16 2.64
CA VAL A 24 5.87 3.75 1.41
C VAL A 24 7.21 4.47 1.25
N ARG A 25 7.32 5.75 1.66
CA ARG A 25 8.59 6.49 1.63
C ARG A 25 9.60 5.87 2.60
N PHE A 26 9.16 5.53 3.80
CA PHE A 26 9.98 4.83 4.79
C PHE A 26 10.45 3.46 4.26
N ALA A 27 9.54 2.65 3.70
CA ALA A 27 9.90 1.36 3.13
C ALA A 27 10.98 1.49 2.03
N ILE A 28 10.85 2.47 1.12
CA ILE A 28 11.85 2.77 0.08
C ILE A 28 13.19 3.12 0.72
N ALA A 29 13.21 4.01 1.73
CA ALA A 29 14.43 4.43 2.40
C ALA A 29 15.14 3.26 3.11
N ARG A 30 14.38 2.33 3.72
CA ARG A 30 14.97 1.13 4.33
C ARG A 30 15.68 0.24 3.33
N PHE A 31 15.10 0.04 2.14
CA PHE A 31 15.75 -0.70 1.07
C PHE A 31 17.01 -0.01 0.55
N GLN A 32 17.01 1.33 0.47
CA GLN A 32 18.18 2.11 0.04
C GLN A 32 19.31 2.01 1.06
N ALA A 33 19.00 2.13 2.36
CA ALA A 33 20.00 1.99 3.43
C ALA A 33 20.65 0.59 3.43
N GLU A 34 19.87 -0.47 3.21
CA GLU A 34 20.40 -1.83 3.07
C GLU A 34 21.34 -1.97 1.86
N ASP A 35 21.01 -1.34 0.73
CA ASP A 35 21.87 -1.37 -0.46
C ASP A 35 23.18 -0.65 -0.23
N GLU A 36 23.13 0.50 0.46
CA GLU A 36 24.33 1.27 0.83
C GLU A 36 25.23 0.47 1.78
N GLU A 37 24.64 -0.17 2.80
CA GLU A 37 25.38 -1.03 3.73
C GLU A 37 26.06 -2.20 3.02
N LEU A 38 25.34 -2.90 2.13
CA LEU A 38 25.90 -3.99 1.35
C LEU A 38 27.04 -3.52 0.43
N ALA A 39 26.86 -2.33 -0.18
CA ALA A 39 27.89 -1.74 -1.04
C ALA A 39 29.18 -1.43 -0.27
N LEU A 40 29.07 -0.92 0.97
CA LEU A 40 30.23 -0.68 1.86
C LEU A 40 31.02 -1.95 2.15
N HIS A 41 30.36 -3.09 2.20
CA HIS A 41 30.99 -4.41 2.42
C HIS A 41 31.38 -5.13 1.12
N GLY A 42 31.30 -4.47 -0.05
CA GLY A 42 31.60 -5.06 -1.35
C GLY A 42 30.60 -6.14 -1.79
N LEU A 43 29.49 -6.25 -1.11
CA LEU A 43 28.41 -7.18 -1.41
C LEU A 43 27.39 -6.52 -2.34
N LYS A 44 26.83 -7.31 -3.27
CA LYS A 44 25.74 -6.84 -4.13
C LYS A 44 24.48 -7.60 -3.79
N ARG A 45 23.43 -6.88 -3.38
CA ARG A 45 22.08 -7.40 -3.44
C ARG A 45 21.53 -7.30 -4.88
N ARG A 46 20.31 -7.80 -5.12
CA ARG A 46 19.62 -7.57 -6.39
C ARG A 46 19.73 -6.09 -6.76
N PRO A 47 20.18 -5.77 -8.01
CA PRO A 47 20.22 -4.38 -8.43
C PRO A 47 18.85 -3.71 -8.25
N HIS A 48 18.85 -2.49 -7.77
CA HIS A 48 17.65 -1.71 -7.50
C HIS A 48 16.60 -1.71 -8.65
N PRO A 49 16.99 -1.67 -9.94
CA PRO A 49 16.02 -1.68 -11.05
C PRO A 49 15.25 -3.00 -11.23
N ASP A 50 15.63 -4.07 -10.54
CA ASP A 50 14.95 -5.37 -10.61
C ASP A 50 13.99 -5.64 -9.44
N ARG A 51 13.91 -4.72 -8.48
CA ARG A 51 12.94 -4.83 -7.38
C ARG A 51 11.54 -4.62 -7.90
N LEU A 52 10.63 -5.50 -7.46
CA LEU A 52 9.22 -5.45 -7.78
C LEU A 52 8.41 -4.99 -6.56
N ALA A 53 7.65 -3.93 -6.75
CA ALA A 53 6.60 -3.53 -5.82
C ALA A 53 5.22 -3.86 -6.40
N VAL A 54 4.32 -4.29 -5.54
CA VAL A 54 2.88 -4.38 -5.84
C VAL A 54 2.19 -3.30 -5.02
N ASP A 55 1.45 -2.42 -5.68
CA ASP A 55 0.67 -1.34 -5.07
C ASP A 55 -0.81 -1.69 -5.16
N LEU A 56 -1.39 -2.12 -4.03
CA LEU A 56 -2.78 -2.56 -3.91
C LEU A 56 -3.69 -1.36 -3.65
N GLY A 57 -4.81 -1.27 -4.37
CA GLY A 57 -5.71 -0.13 -4.28
C GLY A 57 -4.99 1.17 -4.64
N CYS A 58 -4.19 1.14 -5.72
CA CYS A 58 -3.26 2.22 -6.06
C CYS A 58 -3.94 3.55 -6.41
N GLY A 59 -5.25 3.54 -6.69
CA GLY A 59 -5.99 4.72 -7.16
C GLY A 59 -5.31 5.38 -8.35
N ALA A 60 -5.27 6.72 -8.35
CA ALA A 60 -4.57 7.50 -9.37
C ALA A 60 -3.03 7.50 -9.23
N GLY A 61 -2.49 6.60 -8.40
CA GLY A 61 -1.06 6.29 -8.37
C GLY A 61 -0.22 7.20 -7.50
N ARG A 62 -0.74 7.73 -6.43
CA ARG A 62 0.00 8.55 -5.47
C ARG A 62 1.30 7.87 -5.00
N ASP A 63 1.21 6.63 -4.55
CA ASP A 63 2.34 5.82 -4.04
C ASP A 63 3.09 5.13 -5.19
N ALA A 64 2.36 4.57 -6.18
CA ALA A 64 2.97 3.95 -7.36
C ALA A 64 3.96 4.87 -8.07
N ARG A 65 3.63 6.17 -8.23
CA ARG A 65 4.53 7.15 -8.85
C ARG A 65 5.81 7.37 -8.04
N GLN A 66 5.75 7.31 -6.71
CA GLN A 66 6.93 7.41 -5.86
C GLN A 66 7.84 6.19 -6.03
N LEU A 67 7.26 5.00 -6.08
CA LEU A 67 7.99 3.75 -6.35
C LEU A 67 8.66 3.79 -7.73
N LEU A 68 7.96 4.24 -8.76
CA LEU A 68 8.50 4.41 -10.11
C LEU A 68 9.66 5.41 -10.15
N ARG A 69 9.55 6.57 -9.47
CA ARG A 69 10.63 7.57 -9.33
C ARG A 69 11.84 6.98 -8.61
N ALA A 70 11.61 6.13 -7.62
CA ALA A 70 12.63 5.37 -6.93
C ALA A 70 13.16 4.18 -7.77
N ARG A 71 12.82 4.10 -9.06
CA ARG A 71 13.31 3.13 -10.06
C ARG A 71 12.84 1.69 -9.84
N TRP A 72 11.77 1.47 -9.09
CA TRP A 72 11.15 0.15 -8.95
C TRP A 72 10.37 -0.24 -10.19
N ARG A 73 10.23 -1.54 -10.43
CA ARG A 73 9.14 -2.07 -11.24
C ARG A 73 7.90 -2.10 -10.38
N VAL A 74 6.76 -1.66 -10.92
CA VAL A 74 5.51 -1.53 -10.16
C VAL A 74 4.39 -2.27 -10.88
N ILE A 75 3.69 -3.12 -10.17
CA ILE A 75 2.38 -3.62 -10.55
C ILE A 75 1.36 -2.85 -9.70
N ALA A 76 0.62 -1.97 -10.34
CA ALA A 76 -0.40 -1.15 -9.72
C ALA A 76 -1.78 -1.76 -9.96
N ILE A 77 -2.50 -2.07 -8.88
CA ILE A 77 -3.76 -2.80 -8.92
C ILE A 77 -4.86 -1.94 -8.31
N ASP A 78 -5.93 -1.75 -9.07
CA ASP A 78 -7.14 -1.09 -8.59
C ASP A 78 -8.36 -1.66 -9.33
N ARG A 79 -9.54 -1.55 -8.72
CA ARG A 79 -10.80 -1.94 -9.38
C ARG A 79 -11.34 -0.87 -10.33
N GLU A 80 -10.87 0.39 -10.21
CA GLU A 80 -11.34 1.53 -10.97
C GLU A 80 -10.47 1.78 -12.21
N PRO A 81 -10.93 1.42 -13.43
CA PRO A 81 -10.12 1.57 -14.65
C PRO A 81 -9.70 3.02 -14.92
N ALA A 82 -10.54 3.99 -14.58
CA ALA A 82 -10.24 5.41 -14.79
C ALA A 82 -9.06 5.89 -13.93
N ALA A 83 -8.93 5.38 -12.71
CA ALA A 83 -7.79 5.65 -11.83
C ALA A 83 -6.48 5.14 -12.44
N LEU A 84 -6.48 3.92 -12.96
CA LEU A 84 -5.33 3.32 -13.63
C LEU A 84 -4.93 4.07 -14.91
N GLN A 85 -5.90 4.55 -15.68
CA GLN A 85 -5.63 5.41 -16.84
C GLN A 85 -4.96 6.72 -16.43
N THR A 86 -5.43 7.35 -15.34
CA THR A 86 -4.82 8.55 -14.77
C THR A 86 -3.38 8.29 -14.34
N LEU A 87 -3.13 7.18 -13.64
CA LEU A 87 -1.78 6.77 -13.27
C LEU A 87 -0.87 6.57 -14.49
N ALA A 88 -1.34 5.83 -15.50
CA ALA A 88 -0.56 5.55 -16.70
C ALA A 88 -0.20 6.84 -17.47
N ALA A 89 -1.15 7.77 -17.58
CA ALA A 89 -0.92 9.08 -18.19
C ALA A 89 0.10 9.90 -17.39
N ALA A 90 -0.01 9.93 -16.07
CA ALA A 90 0.90 10.65 -15.17
C ALA A 90 2.32 10.06 -15.13
N ALA A 91 2.46 8.75 -15.30
CA ALA A 91 3.76 8.08 -15.37
C ALA A 91 4.52 8.46 -16.65
N GLY A 92 3.82 8.65 -17.76
CA GLY A 92 4.41 8.97 -19.05
C GLY A 92 5.37 7.90 -19.57
N PRO A 93 5.99 8.10 -20.74
CA PRO A 93 6.83 7.07 -21.37
C PRO A 93 8.06 6.65 -20.54
N ALA A 94 8.67 7.61 -19.84
CA ALA A 94 9.92 7.37 -19.10
C ALA A 94 9.75 6.42 -17.90
N LEU A 95 8.65 6.55 -17.18
CA LEU A 95 8.33 5.70 -16.03
C LEU A 95 7.44 4.51 -16.42
N GLY A 96 6.61 4.68 -17.46
CA GLY A 96 5.67 3.67 -17.94
C GLY A 96 6.30 2.34 -18.36
N ALA A 97 7.57 2.35 -18.79
CA ALA A 97 8.31 1.11 -19.08
C ALA A 97 8.51 0.19 -17.86
N ARG A 98 8.29 0.70 -16.63
CA ARG A 98 8.39 -0.07 -15.38
C ARG A 98 7.04 -0.25 -14.68
N LEU A 99 5.96 0.24 -15.29
CA LEU A 99 4.60 0.18 -14.75
C LEU A 99 3.80 -0.88 -15.48
N GLU A 100 3.20 -1.76 -14.71
CA GLU A 100 2.09 -2.62 -15.15
C GLU A 100 0.85 -2.22 -14.37
N THR A 101 -0.27 -1.98 -15.04
CA THR A 101 -1.55 -1.70 -14.39
C THR A 101 -2.49 -2.89 -14.56
N ARG A 102 -3.20 -3.25 -13.50
CA ARG A 102 -4.18 -4.35 -13.49
C ARG A 102 -5.49 -3.89 -12.90
N VAL A 103 -6.58 -4.07 -13.63
CA VAL A 103 -7.92 -3.96 -13.08
C VAL A 103 -8.25 -5.29 -12.40
N ASP A 104 -8.32 -5.31 -11.08
CA ASP A 104 -8.58 -6.54 -10.33
C ASP A 104 -9.26 -6.24 -8.98
N ASP A 105 -9.90 -7.26 -8.41
CA ASP A 105 -10.51 -7.21 -7.08
C ASP A 105 -9.52 -7.72 -6.02
N LEU A 106 -9.24 -6.89 -5.02
CA LEU A 106 -8.33 -7.25 -3.93
C LEU A 106 -8.78 -8.50 -3.16
N ALA A 107 -10.08 -8.80 -3.13
CA ALA A 107 -10.60 -10.00 -2.49
C ALA A 107 -10.12 -11.30 -3.16
N THR A 108 -9.79 -11.27 -4.45
CA THR A 108 -9.43 -12.45 -5.25
C THR A 108 -8.08 -12.36 -5.93
N VAL A 109 -7.43 -11.19 -5.92
CA VAL A 109 -6.19 -10.89 -6.64
C VAL A 109 -5.09 -11.92 -6.37
N GLN A 110 -4.38 -12.30 -7.42
CA GLN A 110 -3.19 -13.15 -7.35
C GLN A 110 -1.93 -12.29 -7.47
N LEU A 111 -1.03 -12.44 -6.51
CA LEU A 111 0.18 -11.63 -6.41
C LEU A 111 1.40 -12.44 -6.84
N PRO A 112 2.26 -11.90 -7.71
CA PRO A 112 3.54 -12.54 -7.99
C PRO A 112 4.50 -12.37 -6.81
N PRO A 113 5.54 -13.21 -6.69
CA PRO A 113 6.60 -12.99 -5.72
C PRO A 113 7.23 -11.60 -5.91
N CYS A 114 7.21 -10.75 -4.86
CA CYS A 114 7.63 -9.36 -4.91
C CYS A 114 8.53 -8.98 -3.72
N ASP A 115 9.13 -7.80 -3.80
CA ASP A 115 10.01 -7.29 -2.76
C ASP A 115 9.27 -6.33 -1.82
N LEU A 116 8.21 -5.69 -2.29
CA LEU A 116 7.34 -4.81 -1.50
C LEU A 116 5.88 -5.00 -1.90
N VAL A 117 5.00 -5.13 -0.91
CA VAL A 117 3.56 -4.90 -1.08
C VAL A 117 3.20 -3.62 -0.34
N ASN A 118 2.65 -2.64 -1.05
CA ASN A 118 2.06 -1.43 -0.48
C ASN A 118 0.53 -1.55 -0.52
N ALA A 119 -0.13 -1.17 0.58
CA ALA A 119 -1.59 -1.26 0.73
C ALA A 119 -2.12 -0.08 1.56
N SER A 120 -1.94 1.14 1.05
CA SER A 120 -2.34 2.37 1.74
C SER A 120 -3.85 2.58 1.65
N LEU A 121 -4.57 2.42 2.78
CA LEU A 121 -6.01 2.68 2.91
C LEU A 121 -6.89 1.91 1.90
N CYS A 122 -6.53 0.67 1.57
CA CYS A 122 -7.33 -0.15 0.66
C CYS A 122 -7.85 -1.45 1.31
N LEU A 123 -7.07 -2.10 2.16
CA LEU A 123 -7.46 -3.34 2.84
C LEU A 123 -8.68 -3.17 3.76
N PRO A 124 -8.89 -2.02 4.44
CA PRO A 124 -10.08 -1.80 5.25
C PRO A 124 -11.40 -1.91 4.47
N PHE A 125 -11.39 -1.71 3.16
CA PHE A 125 -12.58 -1.84 2.31
C PHE A 125 -12.95 -3.28 1.95
N LEU A 126 -12.19 -4.26 2.42
CA LEU A 126 -12.52 -5.67 2.31
C LEU A 126 -13.44 -6.10 3.46
N ALA A 127 -14.38 -7.00 3.16
CA ALA A 127 -15.11 -7.69 4.21
C ALA A 127 -14.15 -8.58 5.04
N PRO A 128 -14.44 -8.84 6.32
CA PRO A 128 -13.54 -9.56 7.22
C PRO A 128 -13.03 -10.90 6.68
N GLU A 129 -13.89 -11.68 6.02
CA GLU A 129 -13.51 -12.99 5.44
C GLU A 129 -12.53 -12.80 4.26
N ALA A 130 -12.76 -11.79 3.43
CA ALA A 130 -11.91 -11.45 2.30
C ALA A 130 -10.56 -10.88 2.77
N TYR A 131 -10.55 -10.06 3.83
CA TYR A 131 -9.34 -9.52 4.44
C TYR A 131 -8.37 -10.62 4.84
N ALA A 132 -8.83 -11.60 5.64
CA ALA A 132 -7.97 -12.69 6.10
C ALA A 132 -7.40 -13.54 4.95
N ALA A 133 -8.18 -13.75 3.88
CA ALA A 133 -7.71 -14.47 2.70
C ALA A 133 -6.69 -13.64 1.89
N THR A 134 -6.91 -12.34 1.76
CA THR A 134 -6.01 -11.42 1.07
C THR A 134 -4.70 -11.26 1.83
N TRP A 135 -4.76 -11.13 3.17
CA TRP A 135 -3.57 -11.09 4.01
C TRP A 135 -2.65 -12.31 3.79
N ARG A 136 -3.20 -13.52 3.76
CA ARG A 136 -2.41 -14.73 3.48
C ARG A 136 -1.73 -14.68 2.10
N ARG A 137 -2.41 -14.15 1.06
CA ARG A 137 -1.81 -13.98 -0.27
C ARG A 137 -0.68 -12.94 -0.26
N ILE A 138 -0.86 -11.84 0.45
CA ILE A 138 0.17 -10.80 0.64
C ILE A 138 1.40 -11.41 1.30
N VAL A 139 1.23 -12.07 2.43
CA VAL A 139 2.34 -12.71 3.16
C VAL A 139 3.08 -13.72 2.28
N SER A 140 2.34 -14.53 1.51
CA SER A 140 2.95 -15.51 0.61
C SER A 140 3.73 -14.87 -0.54
N ALA A 141 3.27 -13.73 -1.06
CA ALA A 141 3.90 -13.04 -2.18
C ALA A 141 5.19 -12.30 -1.80
N ILE A 142 5.28 -11.79 -0.58
CA ILE A 142 6.47 -11.08 -0.12
C ILE A 142 7.64 -12.06 0.04
N ARG A 143 8.77 -11.77 -0.65
CA ARG A 143 10.00 -12.56 -0.53
C ARG A 143 10.64 -12.39 0.85
N PRO A 144 11.45 -13.35 1.32
CA PRO A 144 12.30 -13.13 2.49
C PRO A 144 13.14 -11.86 2.35
N GLY A 145 13.14 -11.01 3.38
CA GLY A 145 13.77 -9.69 3.37
C GLY A 145 12.98 -8.60 2.62
N GLY A 146 11.82 -8.95 2.01
CA GLY A 146 10.87 -8.00 1.47
C GLY A 146 10.04 -7.32 2.56
N ARG A 147 9.23 -6.33 2.18
CA ARG A 147 8.45 -5.52 3.13
C ARG A 147 6.97 -5.47 2.77
N PHE A 148 6.19 -5.30 3.79
CA PHE A 148 4.82 -4.82 3.72
C PHE A 148 4.77 -3.38 4.22
N SER A 149 4.03 -2.52 3.53
CA SER A 149 3.80 -1.12 3.88
C SER A 149 2.32 -0.82 3.78
N ALA A 150 1.70 -0.32 4.83
CA ALA A 150 0.27 -0.07 4.80
C ALA A 150 -0.18 1.06 5.74
N MET A 151 -1.36 1.56 5.42
CA MET A 151 -2.23 2.31 6.33
C MET A 151 -3.56 1.58 6.44
N LEU A 152 -3.99 1.34 7.66
CA LEU A 152 -5.22 0.59 7.97
C LEU A 152 -6.12 1.46 8.86
N PHE A 153 -7.42 1.17 8.86
CA PHE A 153 -8.32 1.76 9.85
C PHE A 153 -8.35 0.88 11.11
N GLY A 154 -8.21 1.53 12.26
CA GLY A 154 -8.41 0.93 13.56
C GLY A 154 -9.90 0.78 13.91
N ASP A 155 -10.18 0.08 14.99
CA ASP A 155 -11.53 -0.24 15.45
C ASP A 155 -12.33 0.97 16.00
N HIS A 156 -11.65 2.09 16.31
CA HIS A 156 -12.30 3.35 16.67
C HIS A 156 -12.53 4.26 15.45
N ASP A 157 -12.08 3.90 14.25
CA ASP A 157 -12.37 4.68 13.05
C ASP A 157 -13.87 4.73 12.77
N GLU A 158 -14.37 5.85 12.27
CA GLU A 158 -15.79 6.01 11.92
C GLU A 158 -16.29 4.90 10.97
N SER A 159 -15.41 4.37 10.12
CA SER A 159 -15.73 3.25 9.23
C SER A 159 -16.00 1.93 9.95
N ALA A 160 -15.63 1.79 11.23
CA ALA A 160 -15.90 0.57 12.00
C ALA A 160 -17.41 0.33 12.23
N ALA A 161 -18.24 1.36 12.03
CA ALA A 161 -19.70 1.22 12.05
C ALA A 161 -20.26 0.43 10.84
N ASP A 162 -19.47 0.27 9.76
CA ASP A 162 -19.87 -0.49 8.57
C ASP A 162 -19.38 -1.95 8.68
N PRO A 163 -20.26 -2.93 8.88
CA PRO A 163 -19.89 -4.33 9.04
C PRO A 163 -19.31 -4.96 7.76
N THR A 164 -19.36 -4.26 6.62
CA THR A 164 -18.74 -4.72 5.36
C THR A 164 -17.29 -4.28 5.22
N MET A 165 -16.78 -3.50 6.17
CA MET A 165 -15.40 -3.06 6.24
C MET A 165 -14.63 -3.81 7.33
N THR A 166 -13.31 -3.83 7.20
CA THR A 166 -12.41 -4.44 8.19
C THR A 166 -11.63 -3.35 8.90
N CYS A 167 -12.08 -3.00 10.11
CA CYS A 167 -11.39 -2.10 11.03
C CYS A 167 -11.00 -2.93 12.25
N LEU A 168 -9.71 -3.07 12.51
CA LEU A 168 -9.20 -3.97 13.55
C LEU A 168 -8.50 -3.20 14.65
N PRO A 169 -8.60 -3.63 15.91
CA PRO A 169 -7.81 -3.04 16.99
C PRO A 169 -6.30 -3.22 16.71
N PRO A 170 -5.45 -2.24 17.11
CA PRO A 170 -4.02 -2.26 16.82
C PRO A 170 -3.32 -3.56 17.22
N GLU A 171 -3.64 -4.10 18.40
CA GLU A 171 -3.07 -5.36 18.89
C GLU A 171 -3.45 -6.57 18.02
N ARG A 172 -4.62 -6.52 17.37
CA ARG A 172 -5.05 -7.58 16.44
C ARG A 172 -4.30 -7.47 15.12
N VAL A 173 -4.06 -6.25 14.64
CA VAL A 173 -3.22 -6.00 13.46
C VAL A 173 -1.80 -6.45 13.73
N GLU A 174 -1.21 -6.08 14.87
CA GLU A 174 0.14 -6.47 15.26
C GLU A 174 0.30 -8.00 15.32
N ALA A 175 -0.70 -8.71 15.81
CA ALA A 175 -0.70 -10.18 15.87
C ALA A 175 -0.69 -10.86 14.48
N ASP A 176 -1.06 -10.18 13.42
CA ASP A 176 -1.00 -10.71 12.06
C ASP A 176 0.43 -10.72 11.49
N PHE A 177 1.40 -10.00 12.11
CA PHE A 177 2.79 -9.89 11.65
C PHE A 177 3.72 -11.02 12.10
N VAL A 178 3.18 -12.23 12.34
CA VAL A 178 4.01 -13.42 12.61
C VAL A 178 4.94 -13.67 11.41
N GLY A 179 6.26 -13.76 11.68
CA GLY A 179 7.28 -13.92 10.65
C GLY A 179 7.72 -12.60 10.00
N PHE A 180 7.36 -11.47 10.59
CA PHE A 180 7.86 -10.15 10.24
C PHE A 180 8.54 -9.47 11.42
N GLU A 181 9.48 -8.60 11.11
CA GLU A 181 10.04 -7.59 12.00
C GLU A 181 9.35 -6.26 11.68
N ILE A 182 8.62 -5.70 12.65
CA ILE A 182 8.00 -4.38 12.50
C ILE A 182 9.11 -3.33 12.57
N GLU A 183 9.30 -2.58 11.49
CA GLU A 183 10.34 -1.54 11.38
C GLU A 183 9.78 -0.13 11.64
N ASP A 184 8.49 0.06 11.45
CA ASP A 184 7.78 1.31 11.74
C ASP A 184 6.34 1.01 12.12
N TRP A 185 5.86 1.67 13.20
CA TRP A 185 4.51 1.46 13.71
C TRP A 185 4.00 2.72 14.39
N HIS A 186 2.92 3.27 13.88
CA HIS A 186 2.24 4.40 14.47
C HIS A 186 0.75 4.16 14.54
N VAL A 187 0.16 4.50 15.68
CA VAL A 187 -1.30 4.55 15.84
C VAL A 187 -1.68 6.00 16.09
N LYS A 188 -2.61 6.50 15.30
CA LYS A 188 -3.08 7.88 15.33
C LYS A 188 -4.58 7.89 15.44
N GLU A 189 -5.11 8.61 16.44
CA GLU A 189 -6.53 8.81 16.63
C GLU A 189 -6.81 10.30 16.76
N GLU A 190 -7.66 10.86 15.91
CA GLU A 190 -7.98 12.28 15.90
C GLU A 190 -9.29 12.59 15.16
N ASP A 191 -9.95 13.66 15.56
CA ASP A 191 -10.99 14.27 14.73
C ASP A 191 -10.34 15.07 13.61
N SER A 192 -10.71 14.79 12.37
CA SER A 192 -10.09 15.32 11.17
C SER A 192 -11.12 15.51 10.05
N GLN A 193 -10.66 15.58 8.82
CA GLN A 193 -11.52 15.65 7.64
C GLN A 193 -11.08 14.63 6.60
N THR A 194 -12.05 14.14 5.83
CA THR A 194 -11.74 13.36 4.63
C THR A 194 -10.97 14.20 3.61
N ALA A 195 -10.42 13.56 2.58
CA ALA A 195 -9.79 14.30 1.48
C ALA A 195 -10.76 15.27 0.77
N LEU A 196 -12.08 15.05 0.89
CA LEU A 196 -13.15 15.88 0.32
C LEU A 196 -13.68 16.94 1.30
N GLY A 197 -13.07 17.07 2.51
CA GLY A 197 -13.40 18.10 3.49
C GLY A 197 -14.56 17.74 4.44
N GLU A 198 -15.05 16.52 4.43
CA GLU A 198 -16.10 16.07 5.34
C GLU A 198 -15.51 15.76 6.72
N PRO A 199 -16.12 16.18 7.83
CA PRO A 199 -15.67 15.82 9.18
C PRO A 199 -15.62 14.30 9.34
N ARG A 200 -14.59 13.81 10.01
CA ARG A 200 -14.40 12.38 10.23
C ARG A 200 -13.56 12.12 11.48
N HIS A 201 -13.97 11.17 12.29
CA HIS A 201 -13.11 10.58 13.31
C HIS A 201 -12.22 9.53 12.66
N LEU A 202 -10.91 9.74 12.74
CA LEU A 202 -9.89 8.85 12.18
C LEU A 202 -9.22 8.06 13.29
N HIS A 203 -9.12 6.75 13.12
CA HIS A 203 -8.22 5.88 13.87
C HIS A 203 -7.37 5.11 12.85
N LEU A 204 -6.12 5.53 12.68
CA LEU A 204 -5.21 5.01 11.66
C LEU A 204 -4.10 4.19 12.31
N ILE A 205 -3.76 3.09 11.67
CA ILE A 205 -2.59 2.27 11.96
C ILE A 205 -1.68 2.33 10.76
N GLU A 206 -0.49 2.89 10.95
CA GLU A 206 0.56 2.97 9.95
C GLU A 206 1.61 1.90 10.26
N VAL A 207 1.97 1.09 9.29
CA VAL A 207 2.91 -0.01 9.51
C VAL A 207 3.85 -0.21 8.33
N VAL A 208 5.13 -0.43 8.65
CA VAL A 208 6.11 -1.02 7.74
C VAL A 208 6.77 -2.19 8.45
N ALA A 209 6.72 -3.36 7.82
CA ALA A 209 7.26 -4.58 8.41
C ALA A 209 8.07 -5.37 7.37
N ARG A 210 9.23 -5.88 7.80
CA ARG A 210 10.17 -6.68 7.00
C ARG A 210 9.93 -8.16 7.25
N LYS A 211 9.73 -8.94 6.19
CA LYS A 211 9.60 -10.39 6.29
C LYS A 211 10.95 -11.01 6.69
N VAL A 212 10.99 -11.69 7.83
CA VAL A 212 12.14 -12.51 8.23
C VAL A 212 12.08 -13.84 7.48
N GLY A 213 13.25 -14.37 7.14
CA GLY A 213 13.41 -15.55 6.30
C GLY A 213 12.93 -16.84 6.96
#